data_bdb36ef99d9daf1da8f6baf6ec86b736
#
_entry.id   bdb36ef99d9daf1da8f6baf6ec86b736
#
_cell.length_a   1.000
_cell.length_b   1.000
_cell.length_c   1.000
_cell.angle_alpha   90.00
_cell.angle_beta   90.00
_cell.angle_gamma   90.00
#
_symmetry.space_group_name_H-M   'P 1'
#
loop_
_entity.id
_entity.type
_entity.pdbx_description
1 polymer ?
#
loop_
_entity_poly.entity_id
_entity_poly.type
_entity_poly.pdbx_seq_one_letter_code
_entity_poly.pdbx_strand_id
1 'polypeptide(L)'
;ADLDLVVELTASNASAAIAALQTLGYRPRAPVRAEDFAVEDIRASWRKDKGLTVFSLWSPSYPGTEVDLFVEEPFDFREAWSRRLDALLEDATTVHVVGIDDLRALKASVGRPKDVDDIAQLDAIARAILEGDEDVE
;
A
#
# COMPACT_ATOMS: atom_id res chain seq x y z
N ALA A 1 12.54 -3.68 5.37
CA ALA A 1 11.64 -2.64 4.86
C ALA A 1 10.25 -3.21 4.67
N ASP A 2 9.24 -2.39 4.87
CA ASP A 2 7.86 -2.79 4.69
C ASP A 2 7.33 -2.23 3.37
N LEU A 3 6.60 -3.05 2.65
CA LEU A 3 5.94 -2.65 1.42
C LEU A 3 4.44 -2.56 1.68
N ASP A 4 3.90 -1.35 1.59
CA ASP A 4 2.47 -1.11 1.80
C ASP A 4 1.75 -1.14 0.45
N LEU A 5 0.74 -1.99 0.34
CA LEU A 5 -0.04 -2.17 -0.87
C LEU A 5 -1.51 -1.85 -0.63
N VAL A 6 -2.09 -1.09 -1.54
CA VAL A 6 -3.53 -0.84 -1.61
C VAL A 6 -4.05 -1.56 -2.85
N VAL A 7 -5.05 -2.41 -2.66
CA VAL A 7 -5.75 -3.06 -3.77
C VAL A 7 -7.20 -2.61 -3.80
N GLU A 8 -7.79 -2.57 -4.98
CA GLU A 8 -9.24 -2.38 -5.06
C GLU A 8 -9.91 -3.63 -4.46
N LEU A 9 -10.66 -3.44 -3.37
CA LEU A 9 -11.13 -4.53 -2.52
C LEU A 9 -12.40 -5.21 -3.05
N THR A 10 -12.38 -5.61 -4.32
CA THR A 10 -13.32 -6.59 -4.83
C THR A 10 -12.87 -7.98 -4.40
N ALA A 11 -13.79 -8.93 -4.29
CA ALA A 11 -13.44 -10.30 -3.90
C ALA A 11 -12.42 -10.91 -4.87
N SER A 12 -12.58 -10.69 -6.17
CA SER A 12 -11.67 -11.24 -7.18
C SER A 12 -10.28 -10.63 -7.11
N ASN A 13 -10.16 -9.30 -6.93
CA ASN A 13 -8.87 -8.63 -6.80
C ASN A 13 -8.15 -9.03 -5.51
N ALA A 14 -8.87 -9.07 -4.40
CA ALA A 14 -8.30 -9.48 -3.11
C ALA A 14 -7.79 -10.92 -3.18
N SER A 15 -8.56 -11.84 -3.78
CA SER A 15 -8.13 -13.23 -3.97
C SER A 15 -6.91 -13.32 -4.88
N ALA A 16 -6.87 -12.54 -5.97
CA ALA A 16 -5.73 -12.53 -6.89
C ALA A 16 -4.46 -12.01 -6.23
N ALA A 17 -4.58 -10.96 -5.41
CA ALA A 17 -3.45 -10.42 -4.65
C ALA A 17 -2.87 -11.46 -3.69
N ILE A 18 -3.73 -12.13 -2.94
CA ILE A 18 -3.31 -13.20 -2.02
C ILE A 18 -2.64 -14.34 -2.79
N ALA A 19 -3.23 -14.80 -3.89
CA ALA A 19 -2.66 -15.89 -4.69
C ALA A 19 -1.27 -15.51 -5.21
N ALA A 20 -1.09 -14.30 -5.71
CA ALA A 20 0.20 -13.81 -6.20
C ALA A 20 1.25 -13.80 -5.08
N LEU A 21 0.90 -13.30 -3.90
CA LEU A 21 1.81 -13.26 -2.76
C LEU A 21 2.16 -14.67 -2.26
N GLN A 22 1.20 -15.58 -2.27
CA GLN A 22 1.45 -16.98 -1.89
C GLN A 22 2.46 -17.66 -2.81
N THR A 23 2.49 -17.32 -4.10
CA THR A 23 3.51 -17.86 -5.02
C THR A 23 4.93 -17.45 -4.62
N LEU A 24 5.08 -16.35 -3.89
CA LEU A 24 6.33 -15.86 -3.37
C LEU A 24 6.61 -16.33 -1.92
N GLY A 25 5.78 -17.22 -1.40
CA GLY A 25 5.92 -17.78 -0.05
C GLY A 25 5.37 -16.91 1.06
N TYR A 26 4.66 -15.83 0.74
CA TYR A 26 4.07 -14.95 1.76
C TYR A 26 2.92 -15.63 2.48
N ARG A 27 2.88 -15.44 3.78
CA ARG A 27 1.87 -15.99 4.68
C ARG A 27 1.52 -14.98 5.77
N PRO A 28 0.30 -15.07 6.35
CA PRO A 28 -0.12 -14.12 7.38
C PRO A 28 0.76 -14.18 8.63
N ARG A 29 1.00 -13.01 9.23
CA ARG A 29 1.58 -12.90 10.57
C ARG A 29 0.59 -13.34 11.65
N ALA A 30 -0.68 -12.95 11.48
CA ALA A 30 -1.75 -13.33 12.40
C ALA A 30 -2.18 -14.78 12.18
N PRO A 31 -2.73 -15.46 13.20
CA PRO A 31 -3.19 -16.86 13.07
C PRO A 31 -4.55 -16.93 12.36
N VAL A 32 -4.60 -16.45 11.13
CA VAL A 32 -5.79 -16.46 10.27
C VAL A 32 -5.41 -17.03 8.90
N ARG A 33 -6.41 -17.42 8.12
CA ARG A 33 -6.18 -17.89 6.77
C ARG A 33 -5.96 -16.69 5.84
N ALA A 34 -4.98 -16.82 4.93
CA ALA A 34 -4.72 -15.75 3.95
C ALA A 34 -5.97 -15.43 3.11
N GLU A 35 -6.73 -16.45 2.76
CA GLU A 35 -7.94 -16.34 1.93
C GLU A 35 -9.05 -15.50 2.60
N ASP A 36 -9.02 -15.38 3.92
CA ASP A 36 -9.98 -14.56 4.67
C ASP A 36 -9.90 -13.08 4.29
N PHE A 37 -8.75 -12.64 3.80
CA PHE A 37 -8.58 -11.26 3.32
C PHE A 37 -9.55 -10.91 2.17
N ALA A 38 -9.98 -11.89 1.37
CA ALA A 38 -10.91 -11.67 0.26
C ALA A 38 -12.36 -11.53 0.71
N VAL A 39 -12.68 -11.81 1.98
CA VAL A 39 -14.04 -11.79 2.51
C VAL A 39 -14.30 -10.47 3.23
N GLU A 40 -15.19 -9.67 2.69
CA GLU A 40 -15.48 -8.32 3.22
C GLU A 40 -15.92 -8.35 4.70
N ASP A 41 -16.81 -9.28 5.06
CA ASP A 41 -17.30 -9.37 6.44
C ASP A 41 -16.18 -9.73 7.42
N ILE A 42 -15.22 -10.54 7.01
CA ILE A 42 -14.08 -10.90 7.85
C ILE A 42 -13.16 -9.67 8.01
N ARG A 43 -12.85 -8.95 6.92
CA ARG A 43 -12.07 -7.71 7.03
C ARG A 43 -12.76 -6.70 7.93
N ALA A 44 -14.07 -6.55 7.81
CA ALA A 44 -14.84 -5.65 8.68
C ALA A 44 -14.73 -6.04 10.16
N SER A 45 -14.76 -7.35 10.46
CA SER A 45 -14.58 -7.83 11.83
C SER A 45 -13.16 -7.55 12.33
N TRP A 46 -12.15 -7.67 11.51
CA TRP A 46 -10.77 -7.34 11.89
C TRP A 46 -10.63 -5.87 12.29
N ARG A 47 -11.26 -4.96 11.52
CA ARG A 47 -11.23 -3.53 11.85
C ARG A 47 -11.97 -3.25 13.15
N LYS A 48 -13.18 -3.79 13.28
CA LYS A 48 -14.08 -3.51 14.40
C LYS A 48 -13.62 -4.14 15.71
N ASP A 49 -13.21 -5.40 15.66
CA ASP A 49 -12.95 -6.19 16.87
C ASP A 49 -11.47 -6.13 17.29
N LYS A 50 -10.56 -5.93 16.34
CA LYS A 50 -9.11 -5.97 16.57
C LYS A 50 -8.40 -4.66 16.25
N GLY A 51 -9.10 -3.68 15.67
CA GLY A 51 -8.49 -2.41 15.28
C GLY A 51 -7.44 -2.54 14.20
N LEU A 52 -7.48 -3.59 13.38
CA LEU A 52 -6.51 -3.78 12.31
C LEU A 52 -6.76 -2.81 11.15
N THR A 53 -5.72 -2.14 10.72
CA THR A 53 -5.72 -1.28 9.53
C THR A 53 -5.04 -1.94 8.35
N VAL A 54 -4.11 -2.85 8.61
CA VAL A 54 -3.37 -3.59 7.59
C VAL A 54 -3.34 -5.08 7.92
N PHE A 55 -3.24 -5.88 6.88
CA PHE A 55 -3.05 -7.32 6.96
C PHE A 55 -1.60 -7.61 6.60
N SER A 56 -0.79 -7.99 7.60
CA SER A 56 0.65 -8.16 7.42
C SER A 56 0.99 -9.59 7.01
N LEU A 57 1.86 -9.70 6.01
CA LEU A 57 2.36 -10.97 5.49
C LEU A 57 3.88 -10.96 5.48
N TRP A 58 4.46 -12.14 5.63
CA TRP A 58 5.90 -12.34 5.59
C TRP A 58 6.24 -13.57 4.76
N SER A 59 7.46 -13.60 4.21
CA SER A 59 7.97 -14.76 3.45
C SER A 59 9.38 -15.10 3.89
N PRO A 60 9.69 -16.37 4.14
CA PRO A 60 11.07 -16.79 4.44
C PRO A 60 11.99 -16.60 3.23
N SER A 61 11.45 -16.53 2.02
CA SER A 61 12.23 -16.26 0.80
C SER A 61 12.63 -14.80 0.67
N TYR A 62 11.92 -13.89 1.36
CA TYR A 62 12.18 -12.45 1.33
C TYR A 62 12.18 -11.89 2.75
N PRO A 63 13.14 -12.30 3.60
CA PRO A 63 13.10 -12.01 5.05
C PRO A 63 13.21 -10.52 5.38
N GLY A 64 13.73 -9.71 4.47
CA GLY A 64 13.87 -8.28 4.67
C GLY A 64 12.69 -7.45 4.21
N THR A 65 11.65 -8.07 3.63
CA THR A 65 10.51 -7.35 3.05
C THR A 65 9.19 -7.93 3.53
N GLU A 66 8.56 -7.28 4.50
CA GLU A 66 7.18 -7.57 4.86
C GLU A 66 6.23 -6.85 3.90
N VAL A 67 5.05 -7.43 3.70
CA VAL A 67 4.01 -6.85 2.87
C VAL A 67 2.79 -6.59 3.73
N ASP A 68 2.32 -5.36 3.71
CA ASP A 68 1.12 -4.92 4.41
C ASP A 68 0.04 -4.58 3.38
N LEU A 69 -1.11 -5.26 3.49
CA LEU A 69 -2.28 -4.97 2.65
C LEU A 69 -3.29 -4.20 3.48
N PHE A 70 -3.76 -3.04 3.00
CA PHE A 70 -4.82 -2.32 3.68
C PHE A 70 -6.10 -3.16 3.69
N VAL A 71 -6.73 -3.28 4.87
CA VAL A 71 -7.98 -4.04 5.04
C VAL A 71 -9.20 -3.25 4.63
N GLU A 72 -9.04 -1.96 4.41
CA GLU A 72 -10.04 -1.03 3.91
C GLU A 72 -9.34 -0.07 2.95
N GLU A 73 -10.02 0.35 1.88
CA GLU A 73 -9.45 1.34 0.98
C GLU A 73 -9.29 2.67 1.73
N PRO A 74 -8.05 3.17 1.89
CA PRO A 74 -7.79 4.38 2.70
C PRO A 74 -8.22 5.67 1.98
N PHE A 75 -8.59 5.57 0.72
CA PHE A 75 -9.06 6.64 -0.15
C PHE A 75 -9.95 6.02 -1.22
N ASP A 76 -10.61 6.84 -2.03
CA ASP A 76 -11.31 6.33 -3.21
C ASP A 76 -10.27 5.75 -4.19
N PHE A 77 -10.30 4.45 -4.39
CA PHE A 77 -9.28 3.75 -5.16
C PHE A 77 -9.22 4.24 -6.60
N ARG A 78 -10.37 4.42 -7.25
CA ARG A 78 -10.41 4.82 -8.66
C ARG A 78 -9.90 6.25 -8.87
N GLU A 79 -10.22 7.14 -7.95
CA GLU A 79 -9.68 8.50 -7.98
C GLU A 79 -8.17 8.51 -7.76
N ALA A 80 -7.69 7.79 -6.76
CA ALA A 80 -6.25 7.65 -6.51
C ALA A 80 -5.53 6.98 -7.68
N TRP A 81 -6.15 5.99 -8.30
CA TRP A 81 -5.61 5.34 -9.49
C TRP A 81 -5.40 6.32 -10.63
N SER A 82 -6.33 7.27 -10.82
CA SER A 82 -6.21 8.29 -11.87
C SER A 82 -5.04 9.25 -11.64
N ARG A 83 -4.57 9.39 -10.42
CA ARG A 83 -3.47 10.27 -10.03
C ARG A 83 -2.15 9.52 -9.78
N ARG A 84 -2.13 8.21 -10.02
CA ARG A 84 -0.96 7.38 -9.74
C ARG A 84 0.24 7.79 -10.60
N LEU A 85 1.41 7.41 -10.11
CA LEU A 85 2.66 7.48 -10.86
C LEU A 85 3.03 6.08 -11.32
N ASP A 86 3.45 5.93 -12.56
CA ASP A 86 3.92 4.65 -13.09
C ASP A 86 5.44 4.68 -13.17
N ALA A 87 6.08 3.72 -12.51
CA ALA A 87 7.53 3.55 -12.55
C ALA A 87 7.87 2.31 -13.38
N LEU A 88 8.77 2.47 -14.35
CA LEU A 88 9.23 1.38 -15.18
C LEU A 88 10.51 0.79 -14.58
N LEU A 89 10.48 -0.50 -14.27
CA LEU A 89 11.65 -1.24 -13.79
C LEU A 89 12.53 -1.70 -14.96
N GLU A 90 13.76 -2.11 -14.67
CA GLU A 90 14.74 -2.52 -15.68
C GLU A 90 14.26 -3.69 -16.54
N ASP A 91 13.44 -4.58 -16.00
CA ASP A 91 12.87 -5.72 -16.73
C ASP A 91 11.59 -5.38 -17.52
N ALA A 92 11.31 -4.09 -17.71
CA ALA A 92 10.13 -3.56 -18.35
C ALA A 92 8.81 -3.76 -17.57
N THR A 93 8.88 -4.16 -16.32
CA THR A 93 7.71 -4.22 -15.44
C THR A 93 7.31 -2.80 -15.02
N THR A 94 6.02 -2.47 -15.13
CA THR A 94 5.49 -1.20 -14.63
C THR A 94 4.97 -1.39 -13.22
N VAL A 95 5.41 -0.51 -12.32
CA VAL A 95 4.92 -0.46 -10.93
C VAL A 95 4.03 0.76 -10.77
N HIS A 96 2.83 0.56 -10.23
CA HIS A 96 1.86 1.62 -9.97
C HIS A 96 2.06 2.15 -8.56
N VAL A 97 2.40 3.42 -8.45
CA VAL A 97 2.74 4.07 -7.19
C VAL A 97 1.69 5.14 -6.86
N VAL A 98 1.26 5.16 -5.61
CA VAL A 98 0.33 6.18 -5.14
C VAL A 98 0.89 7.59 -5.38
N GLY A 99 0.04 8.51 -5.81
CA GLY A 99 0.43 9.92 -6.00
C GLY A 99 0.81 10.58 -4.67
N ILE A 100 1.65 11.60 -4.74
CA ILE A 100 2.20 12.28 -3.55
C ILE A 100 1.09 12.90 -2.71
N ASP A 101 0.08 13.49 -3.34
CA ASP A 101 -1.03 14.13 -2.61
C ASP A 101 -1.90 13.10 -1.87
N ASP A 102 -2.16 11.95 -2.49
CA ASP A 102 -2.92 10.87 -1.85
C ASP A 102 -2.12 10.25 -0.70
N LEU A 103 -0.81 10.09 -0.86
CA LEU A 103 0.05 9.60 0.22
C LEU A 103 0.11 10.59 1.38
N ARG A 104 0.21 11.89 1.07
CA ARG A 104 0.18 12.94 2.09
C ARG A 104 -1.12 12.91 2.89
N ALA A 105 -2.26 12.80 2.21
CA ALA A 105 -3.56 12.74 2.85
C ALA A 105 -3.70 11.50 3.76
N LEU A 106 -3.20 10.36 3.31
CA LEU A 106 -3.19 9.13 4.10
C LEU A 106 -2.36 9.29 5.37
N LYS A 107 -1.15 9.84 5.25
CA LYS A 107 -0.26 10.06 6.39
C LYS A 107 -0.83 11.08 7.37
N ALA A 108 -1.45 12.14 6.88
CA ALA A 108 -2.10 13.15 7.72
C ALA A 108 -3.27 12.56 8.52
N SER A 109 -4.02 11.63 7.96
CA SER A 109 -5.16 11.01 8.63
C SER A 109 -4.76 10.15 9.83
N VAL A 110 -3.55 9.61 9.84
CA VAL A 110 -3.01 8.82 10.96
C VAL A 110 -2.50 9.70 12.09
N GLY A 111 -1.88 10.85 11.75
CA GLY A 111 -1.50 11.87 12.74
C GLY A 111 -0.38 11.50 13.70
N ARG A 112 0.38 10.43 13.46
CA ARG A 112 1.53 10.07 14.28
C ARG A 112 2.70 11.01 14.01
N PRO A 113 3.60 11.27 14.98
CA PRO A 113 4.78 12.13 14.74
C PRO A 113 5.60 11.70 13.50
N LYS A 114 5.79 10.40 13.31
CA LYS A 114 6.48 9.88 12.13
C LYS A 114 5.77 10.28 10.84
N ASP A 115 4.43 10.25 10.83
CA ASP A 115 3.64 10.59 9.64
C ASP A 115 3.74 12.08 9.32
N VAL A 116 3.82 12.94 10.32
CA VAL A 116 4.05 14.38 10.15
C VAL A 116 5.42 14.63 9.51
N ASP A 117 6.46 13.94 9.97
CA ASP A 117 7.79 14.04 9.38
C ASP A 117 7.80 13.53 7.94
N ASP A 118 7.11 12.42 7.66
CA ASP A 118 6.97 11.87 6.31
C ASP A 118 6.29 12.85 5.37
N ILE A 119 5.26 13.57 5.83
CA ILE A 119 4.58 14.61 5.05
C ILE A 119 5.56 15.74 4.69
N ALA A 120 6.36 16.19 5.64
CA ALA A 120 7.36 17.21 5.39
C ALA A 120 8.39 16.77 4.34
N GLN A 121 8.81 15.52 4.39
CA GLN A 121 9.71 14.94 3.39
C GLN A 121 9.06 14.84 2.02
N LEU A 122 7.79 14.45 1.96
CA LEU A 122 7.03 14.39 0.71
C LEU A 122 6.87 15.76 0.09
N ASP A 123 6.61 16.79 0.90
CA ASP A 123 6.53 18.17 0.42
C ASP A 123 7.88 18.65 -0.16
N ALA A 124 8.98 18.30 0.49
CA ALA A 124 10.32 18.62 0.02
C ALA A 124 10.63 17.91 -1.31
N ILE A 125 10.26 16.64 -1.44
CA ILE A 125 10.45 15.87 -2.68
C ILE A 125 9.61 16.47 -3.81
N ALA A 126 8.37 16.79 -3.57
CA ALA A 126 7.48 17.39 -4.57
C ALA A 126 8.03 18.73 -5.06
N ARG A 127 8.54 19.55 -4.13
CA ARG A 127 9.16 20.83 -4.45
C ARG A 127 10.43 20.65 -5.29
N ALA A 128 11.28 19.68 -4.93
CA ALA A 128 12.50 19.38 -5.68
C ALA A 128 12.20 18.89 -7.10
N ILE A 129 11.14 18.10 -7.29
CA ILE A 129 10.69 17.66 -8.62
C ILE A 129 10.27 18.86 -9.47
N LEU A 130 9.49 19.79 -8.92
CA LEU A 130 9.04 20.97 -9.64
C LEU A 130 10.21 21.87 -10.01
N GLU A 131 11.17 22.08 -9.11
CA GLU A 131 12.39 22.86 -9.37
C GLU A 131 13.28 22.15 -10.40
N GLY A 132 13.39 20.82 -10.33
CA GLY A 132 14.13 20.02 -11.30
C GLY A 132 13.54 20.11 -12.69
N ASP A 133 12.22 20.11 -12.84
CA ASP A 133 11.54 20.26 -14.13
C ASP A 133 11.78 21.65 -14.73
N GLU A 134 11.90 22.68 -13.90
CA GLU A 134 12.24 24.05 -14.36
C GLU A 134 13.69 24.14 -14.83
N ASP A 135 14.58 23.35 -14.24
CA ASP A 135 16.02 23.36 -14.54
C ASP A 135 16.41 22.52 -15.75
N VAL A 136 15.50 21.69 -16.27
CA VAL A 136 15.75 20.74 -17.37
C VAL A 136 15.59 21.37 -18.76
N GLU A 137 15.19 22.58 -18.82
CA GLU A 137 15.17 23.32 -20.10
C GLU A 137 16.61 23.63 -20.60
#